data_6274ca11e482b60f27d2d5b84eec7e09
#
_entry.id   6274ca11e482b60f27d2d5b84eec7e09
#
_cell.length_a   1.000
_cell.length_b   1.000
_cell.length_c   1.000
_cell.angle_alpha   90.00
_cell.angle_beta   90.00
_cell.angle_gamma   90.00
#
_symmetry.space_group_name_H-M   'P 1'
#
loop_
_entity.id
_entity.type
_entity.pdbx_description
1 polymer ?
#
loop_
_entity_poly.entity_id
_entity_poly.type
_entity_poly.pdbx_seq_one_letter_code
_entity_poly.pdbx_strand_id
1 'polypeptide(L)'
;MKEAFVYRCRVEFHDTDMAGIVHFSNFFRFMEEAEVAFLRSRGLHVSWRDGEQRLGFPRVSASCDFMKPARFEDQIEIYVSVEQVGTKSVTYAHEFRRGSDVLAKGRITAVCIRTGADHKLESIEIPPEIRAKLLSS
;
A
#
# COMPACT_ATOMS: atom_id res chain seq x y z
N MET A 1 9.98 -6.62 -17.84
CA MET A 1 8.79 -6.12 -17.16
C MET A 1 8.73 -6.70 -15.76
N LYS A 2 8.57 -5.85 -14.76
CA LYS A 2 8.49 -6.31 -13.38
C LYS A 2 7.15 -6.99 -13.14
N GLU A 3 7.19 -8.16 -12.52
CA GLU A 3 5.96 -8.78 -12.07
C GLU A 3 5.39 -8.00 -10.90
N ALA A 4 4.09 -7.79 -10.91
CA ALA A 4 3.42 -7.16 -9.79
C ALA A 4 3.38 -8.14 -8.62
N PHE A 5 3.53 -7.61 -7.41
CA PHE A 5 3.28 -8.37 -6.21
C PHE A 5 1.77 -8.56 -6.05
N VAL A 6 1.32 -9.75 -5.70
CA VAL A 6 -0.10 -10.03 -5.55
C VAL A 6 -0.42 -10.36 -4.10
N TYR A 7 -1.34 -9.59 -3.53
CA TYR A 7 -1.88 -9.85 -2.21
C TYR A 7 -3.30 -10.39 -2.38
N ARG A 8 -3.61 -11.51 -1.72
CA ARG A 8 -4.92 -12.15 -1.83
C ARG A 8 -5.68 -12.02 -0.52
N CYS A 9 -6.95 -11.65 -0.62
CA CYS A 9 -7.81 -11.59 0.55
C CYS A 9 -9.23 -11.97 0.16
N ARG A 10 -10.03 -12.28 1.18
CA ARG A 10 -11.44 -12.58 1.01
C ARG A 10 -12.24 -11.45 1.65
N VAL A 11 -13.32 -11.04 1.00
CA VAL A 11 -14.24 -10.06 1.57
C VAL A 11 -14.97 -10.70 2.74
N GLU A 12 -14.84 -10.09 3.92
CA GLU A 12 -15.52 -10.54 5.12
C GLU A 12 -16.85 -9.79 5.30
N PHE A 13 -17.75 -10.32 6.12
CA PHE A 13 -19.07 -9.71 6.30
C PHE A 13 -18.96 -8.27 6.78
N HIS A 14 -18.07 -8.00 7.73
CA HIS A 14 -17.89 -6.64 8.28
C HIS A 14 -17.29 -5.65 7.28
N ASP A 15 -16.83 -6.11 6.14
CA ASP A 15 -16.34 -5.22 5.07
C ASP A 15 -17.49 -4.61 4.27
N THR A 16 -18.69 -5.18 4.37
CA THR A 16 -19.82 -4.81 3.53
C THR A 16 -20.73 -3.78 4.22
N ASP A 17 -21.52 -3.09 3.40
CA ASP A 17 -22.48 -2.09 3.86
C ASP A 17 -23.92 -2.55 3.59
N MET A 18 -24.89 -1.65 3.83
CA MET A 18 -26.31 -1.98 3.67
C MET A 18 -26.68 -2.30 2.22
N ALA A 19 -25.88 -1.89 1.25
CA ALA A 19 -26.11 -2.23 -0.17
C ALA A 19 -25.63 -3.63 -0.51
N GLY A 20 -24.98 -4.32 0.43
CA GLY A 20 -24.47 -5.67 0.23
C GLY A 20 -23.16 -5.73 -0.53
N ILE A 21 -22.45 -4.61 -0.63
CA ILE A 21 -21.16 -4.53 -1.29
C ILE A 21 -20.11 -4.00 -0.31
N VAL A 22 -18.85 -4.16 -0.64
CA VAL A 22 -17.76 -3.62 0.17
C VAL A 22 -17.92 -2.11 0.27
N HIS A 23 -17.91 -1.59 1.51
CA HIS A 23 -17.96 -0.16 1.74
C HIS A 23 -16.70 0.47 1.13
N PHE A 24 -16.88 1.58 0.41
CA PHE A 24 -15.76 2.16 -0.35
C PHE A 24 -14.52 2.44 0.50
N SER A 25 -14.69 2.81 1.76
CA SER A 25 -13.56 3.10 2.65
C SER A 25 -12.67 1.88 2.88
N ASN A 26 -13.22 0.67 2.79
CA ASN A 26 -12.47 -0.55 3.01
C ASN A 26 -11.47 -0.85 1.89
N PHE A 27 -11.66 -0.27 0.71
CA PHE A 27 -10.66 -0.40 -0.36
C PHE A 27 -9.33 0.21 0.08
N PHE A 28 -9.37 1.30 0.84
CA PHE A 28 -8.15 1.93 1.35
C PHE A 28 -7.47 1.05 2.39
N ARG A 29 -8.24 0.37 3.23
CA ARG A 29 -7.69 -0.59 4.20
C ARG A 29 -7.06 -1.78 3.47
N PHE A 30 -7.70 -2.28 2.43
CA PHE A 30 -7.14 -3.36 1.62
C PHE A 30 -5.84 -2.92 0.93
N MET A 31 -5.76 -1.68 0.45
CA MET A 31 -4.53 -1.16 -0.13
C MET A 31 -3.41 -1.11 0.89
N GLU A 32 -3.71 -0.70 2.11
CA GLU A 32 -2.71 -0.70 3.19
C GLU A 32 -2.22 -2.11 3.49
N GLU A 33 -3.13 -3.08 3.61
CA GLU A 33 -2.75 -4.46 3.86
C GLU A 33 -1.84 -4.99 2.74
N ALA A 34 -2.17 -4.68 1.50
CA ALA A 34 -1.38 -5.11 0.35
C ALA A 34 0.00 -4.42 0.32
N GLU A 35 0.05 -3.14 0.63
CA GLU A 35 1.31 -2.40 0.71
C GLU A 35 2.22 -2.97 1.79
N VAL A 36 1.68 -3.23 2.98
CA VAL A 36 2.45 -3.81 4.09
C VAL A 36 2.97 -5.20 3.72
N ALA A 37 2.14 -6.02 3.08
CA ALA A 37 2.55 -7.33 2.62
C ALA A 37 3.67 -7.22 1.57
N PHE A 38 3.57 -6.24 0.67
CA PHE A 38 4.62 -5.99 -0.33
C PHE A 38 5.94 -5.60 0.36
N LEU A 39 5.89 -4.66 1.29
CA LEU A 39 7.09 -4.24 2.03
C LEU A 39 7.72 -5.42 2.76
N ARG A 40 6.90 -6.23 3.42
CA ARG A 40 7.39 -7.41 4.13
C ARG A 40 8.07 -8.39 3.18
N SER A 41 7.55 -8.56 1.96
CA SER A 41 8.15 -9.43 0.96
C SER A 41 9.55 -8.96 0.52
N ARG A 42 9.83 -7.66 0.71
CA ARG A 42 11.14 -7.05 0.40
C ARG A 42 12.03 -6.93 1.62
N GLY A 43 11.60 -7.44 2.78
CA GLY A 43 12.33 -7.26 4.03
C GLY A 43 12.26 -5.83 4.56
N LEU A 44 11.24 -5.09 4.14
CA LEU A 44 11.04 -3.69 4.54
C LEU A 44 9.89 -3.58 5.53
N HIS A 45 9.81 -2.44 6.21
CA HIS A 45 8.80 -2.15 7.21
C HIS A 45 8.20 -0.75 7.00
N VAL A 46 6.98 -0.56 7.48
CA VAL A 46 6.34 0.77 7.44
C VAL A 46 7.01 1.72 8.40
N SER A 47 7.53 1.18 9.51
CA SER A 47 8.21 1.96 10.55
C SER A 47 9.28 1.09 11.17
N TRP A 48 10.46 1.66 11.41
CA TRP A 48 11.57 0.93 12.01
C TRP A 48 12.48 1.89 12.78
N ARG A 49 13.35 1.32 13.63
CA ARG A 49 14.32 2.10 14.37
C ARG A 49 15.67 2.06 13.67
N ASP A 50 16.36 3.20 13.71
CA ASP A 50 17.76 3.32 13.28
C ASP A 50 18.47 4.10 14.40
N GLY A 51 19.08 3.36 15.32
CA GLY A 51 19.66 3.94 16.53
C GLY A 51 18.57 4.54 17.41
N GLU A 52 18.69 5.83 17.75
CA GLU A 52 17.70 6.53 18.55
C GLU A 52 16.58 7.14 17.72
N GLN A 53 16.73 7.09 16.39
CA GLN A 53 15.74 7.64 15.48
C GLN A 53 14.72 6.59 15.07
N ARG A 54 13.51 7.04 14.80
CA ARG A 54 12.50 6.22 14.18
C ARG A 54 12.30 6.71 12.76
N LEU A 55 12.37 5.78 11.83
CA LEU A 55 12.14 6.04 10.42
C LEU A 55 10.79 5.42 10.02
N GLY A 56 10.16 5.97 9.00
CA GLY A 56 8.88 5.43 8.56
C GLY A 56 8.43 6.04 7.24
N PHE A 57 7.28 5.52 6.78
CA PHE A 57 6.65 5.93 5.52
C PHE A 57 5.19 6.29 5.76
N PRO A 58 4.90 7.45 6.37
CA PRO A 58 3.53 7.91 6.47
C PRO A 58 2.96 8.18 5.08
N ARG A 59 1.67 7.90 4.91
CA ARG A 59 0.97 8.13 3.65
C ARG A 59 0.53 9.58 3.60
N VAL A 60 0.79 10.21 2.46
CA VAL A 60 0.44 11.62 2.26
C VAL A 60 -0.65 11.78 1.21
N SER A 61 -0.92 10.75 0.41
CA SER A 61 -1.95 10.79 -0.62
C SER A 61 -2.50 9.40 -0.84
N ALA A 62 -3.81 9.30 -1.00
CA ALA A 62 -4.47 8.03 -1.32
C ALA A 62 -5.67 8.33 -2.21
N SER A 63 -5.82 7.56 -3.27
CA SER A 63 -6.96 7.67 -4.17
C SER A 63 -7.38 6.29 -4.66
N CYS A 64 -8.63 6.16 -5.04
CA CYS A 64 -9.14 4.91 -5.57
C CYS A 64 -10.35 5.18 -6.47
N ASP A 65 -10.34 4.59 -7.65
CA ASP A 65 -11.46 4.62 -8.58
C ASP A 65 -12.13 3.25 -8.55
N PHE A 66 -13.45 3.24 -8.44
CA PHE A 66 -14.24 2.01 -8.27
C PHE A 66 -14.96 1.69 -9.58
N MET A 67 -14.73 0.50 -10.13
CA MET A 67 -15.31 0.09 -11.40
C MET A 67 -16.43 -0.93 -11.23
N LYS A 68 -16.24 -1.92 -10.33
CA LYS A 68 -17.23 -2.97 -10.07
C LYS A 68 -17.30 -3.23 -8.58
N PRO A 69 -18.50 -3.59 -8.06
CA PRO A 69 -18.63 -3.87 -6.63
C PRO A 69 -18.01 -5.22 -6.26
N ALA A 70 -17.52 -5.30 -5.04
CA ALA A 70 -17.11 -6.54 -4.42
C ALA A 70 -18.13 -6.90 -3.35
N ARG A 71 -18.38 -8.20 -3.15
CA ARG A 71 -19.40 -8.73 -2.24
C ARG A 71 -18.80 -9.69 -1.24
N PHE A 72 -19.57 -9.96 -0.20
CA PHE A 72 -19.21 -10.92 0.83
C PHE A 72 -18.76 -12.25 0.22
N GLU A 73 -17.63 -12.75 0.71
CA GLU A 73 -16.97 -13.98 0.30
C GLU A 73 -16.24 -13.95 -1.05
N ASP A 74 -16.27 -12.82 -1.74
CA ASP A 74 -15.47 -12.68 -2.95
C ASP A 74 -13.98 -12.83 -2.62
N GLN A 75 -13.26 -13.55 -3.48
CA GLN A 75 -11.80 -13.67 -3.41
C GLN A 75 -11.21 -12.56 -4.26
N ILE A 76 -10.43 -11.68 -3.64
CA ILE A 76 -9.86 -10.53 -4.31
C ILE A 76 -8.35 -10.69 -4.40
N GLU A 77 -7.81 -10.36 -5.57
CA GLU A 77 -6.37 -10.24 -5.77
C GLU A 77 -6.03 -8.77 -5.96
N ILE A 78 -5.06 -8.30 -5.19
CA ILE A 78 -4.60 -6.92 -5.28
C ILE A 78 -3.18 -6.93 -5.82
N TYR A 79 -3.02 -6.40 -7.01
CA TYR A 79 -1.73 -6.30 -7.70
C TYR A 79 -1.09 -4.99 -7.30
N VAL A 80 0.06 -5.09 -6.63
CA VAL A 80 0.81 -3.92 -6.16
C VAL A 80 2.06 -3.76 -7.00
N SER A 81 2.25 -2.55 -7.50
CA SER A 81 3.48 -2.21 -8.20
C SER A 81 4.00 -0.87 -7.71
N VAL A 82 5.32 -0.70 -7.74
CA VAL A 82 5.94 0.58 -7.45
C VAL A 82 5.90 1.39 -8.73
N GLU A 83 5.07 2.43 -8.74
CA GLU A 83 4.88 3.28 -9.90
C GLU A 83 6.03 4.28 -10.05
N GLN A 84 6.47 4.84 -8.92
CA GLN A 84 7.52 5.84 -8.93
C GLN A 84 8.22 5.88 -7.57
N VAL A 85 9.55 6.04 -7.61
CA VAL A 85 10.34 6.31 -6.42
C VAL A 85 11.01 7.67 -6.63
N GLY A 86 10.54 8.69 -5.90
CA GLY A 86 11.14 10.02 -5.90
C GLY A 86 12.31 10.10 -4.93
N THR A 87 12.81 11.31 -4.68
CA THR A 87 13.89 11.49 -3.72
C THR A 87 13.48 11.10 -2.31
N LYS A 88 12.30 11.54 -1.88
CA LYS A 88 11.79 11.32 -0.52
C LYS A 88 10.49 10.52 -0.48
N SER A 89 9.90 10.20 -1.64
CA SER A 89 8.58 9.59 -1.73
C SER A 89 8.59 8.34 -2.59
N VAL A 90 7.58 7.50 -2.35
CA VAL A 90 7.30 6.33 -3.17
C VAL A 90 5.80 6.30 -3.44
N THR A 91 5.44 5.99 -4.68
CA THR A 91 4.04 5.85 -5.10
C THR A 91 3.81 4.43 -5.55
N TYR A 92 2.79 3.80 -4.94
CA TYR A 92 2.35 2.45 -5.27
C TYR A 92 1.07 2.52 -6.08
N ALA A 93 0.97 1.67 -7.10
CA ALA A 93 -0.28 1.46 -7.82
C ALA A 93 -0.88 0.14 -7.37
N HIS A 94 -2.20 0.13 -7.21
CA HIS A 94 -2.95 -1.05 -6.76
C HIS A 94 -4.05 -1.33 -7.77
N GLU A 95 -4.15 -2.58 -8.21
CA GLU A 95 -5.25 -3.01 -9.07
C GLU A 95 -5.96 -4.18 -8.40
N PHE A 96 -7.25 -3.99 -8.13
CA PHE A 96 -8.10 -4.99 -7.47
C PHE A 96 -8.77 -5.83 -8.53
N ARG A 97 -8.65 -7.14 -8.44
CA ARG A 97 -9.26 -8.08 -9.39
C ARG A 97 -10.03 -9.19 -8.69
N ARG A 98 -11.10 -9.61 -9.33
CA ARG A 98 -11.82 -10.83 -8.99
C ARG A 98 -11.90 -11.63 -10.28
N GLY A 99 -11.04 -12.66 -10.40
CA GLY A 99 -10.89 -13.37 -11.67
C GLY A 99 -10.39 -12.41 -12.76
N SER A 100 -11.14 -12.31 -13.85
CA SER A 100 -10.80 -11.41 -14.95
C SER A 100 -11.37 -10.00 -14.79
N ASP A 101 -12.22 -9.78 -13.77
CA ASP A 101 -12.84 -8.47 -13.54
C ASP A 101 -11.90 -7.55 -12.78
N VAL A 102 -11.71 -6.33 -13.29
CA VAL A 102 -11.02 -5.27 -12.55
C VAL A 102 -12.07 -4.55 -11.72
N LEU A 103 -11.93 -4.59 -10.41
CA LEU A 103 -12.89 -4.00 -9.47
C LEU A 103 -12.57 -2.55 -9.15
N ALA A 104 -11.29 -2.24 -9.02
CA ALA A 104 -10.86 -0.90 -8.62
C ALA A 104 -9.39 -0.70 -8.96
N LYS A 105 -8.99 0.57 -9.05
CA LYS A 105 -7.58 0.97 -9.22
C LYS A 105 -7.29 2.09 -8.27
N GLY A 106 -6.21 1.95 -7.50
CA GLY A 106 -5.85 2.93 -6.49
C GLY A 106 -4.37 3.27 -6.51
N ARG A 107 -4.06 4.35 -5.81
CA ARG A 107 -2.68 4.82 -5.61
C ARG A 107 -2.50 5.26 -4.18
N ILE A 108 -1.32 4.99 -3.65
CA ILE A 108 -0.89 5.52 -2.36
C ILE A 108 0.50 6.09 -2.54
N THR A 109 0.70 7.31 -2.05
CA THR A 109 2.02 7.93 -1.99
C THR A 109 2.42 8.05 -0.53
N ALA A 110 3.62 7.59 -0.22
CA ALA A 110 4.20 7.67 1.12
C ALA A 110 5.50 8.46 1.05
N VAL A 111 5.82 9.15 2.14
CA VAL A 111 7.05 9.96 2.24
C VAL A 111 7.91 9.38 3.33
N CYS A 112 9.21 9.25 3.07
CA CYS A 112 10.16 8.78 4.05
C CYS A 112 10.40 9.89 5.08
N ILE A 113 10.24 9.56 6.36
CA ILE A 113 10.42 10.51 7.44
C ILE A 113 11.33 9.95 8.53
N ARG A 114 11.86 10.86 9.30
CA ARG A 114 12.62 10.58 10.52
C ARG A 114 11.93 11.31 11.67
N THR A 115 11.80 10.64 12.81
CA THR A 115 11.31 11.26 14.03
C THR A 115 12.47 11.35 15.00
N GLY A 116 12.82 12.57 15.39
CA GLY A 116 13.88 12.81 16.36
C GLY A 116 13.39 12.72 17.79
N ALA A 117 14.31 13.01 18.75
CA ALA A 117 14.02 12.95 20.18
C ALA A 117 12.92 13.92 20.61
N ASP A 118 12.70 14.99 19.86
CA ASP A 118 11.67 15.99 20.12
C ASP A 118 10.32 15.65 19.51
N HIS A 119 10.18 14.44 18.95
CA HIS A 119 8.98 13.93 18.27
C HIS A 119 8.61 14.71 17.01
N LYS A 120 9.50 15.55 16.48
CA LYS A 120 9.26 16.24 15.22
C LYS A 120 9.49 15.32 14.05
N LEU A 121 8.57 15.35 13.09
CA LEU A 121 8.68 14.60 11.85
C LEU A 121 9.44 15.44 10.83
N GLU A 122 10.42 14.83 10.19
CA GLU A 122 11.22 15.48 9.16
C GLU A 122 11.28 14.55 7.95
N SER A 123 10.93 15.06 6.76
CA SER A 123 11.07 14.27 5.56
C SER A 123 12.55 14.15 5.20
N ILE A 124 12.95 12.95 4.81
CA ILE A 124 14.33 12.64 4.47
C ILE A 124 14.40 11.92 3.13
N GLU A 125 15.58 11.95 2.52
CA GLU A 125 15.84 11.16 1.34
C GLU A 125 15.72 9.67 1.69
N ILE A 126 15.09 8.90 0.81
CA ILE A 126 14.96 7.47 1.00
C ILE A 126 16.36 6.84 1.02
N PRO A 127 16.73 6.11 2.09
CA PRO A 127 18.04 5.48 2.16
C PRO A 127 18.32 4.60 0.94
N PRO A 128 19.55 4.60 0.41
CA PRO A 128 19.86 3.86 -0.82
C PRO A 128 19.52 2.38 -0.79
N GLU A 129 19.74 1.70 0.34
CA GLU A 129 19.42 0.28 0.47
C GLU A 129 17.91 0.01 0.41
N ILE A 130 17.12 0.93 0.92
CA ILE A 130 15.67 0.82 0.87
C ILE A 130 15.18 1.10 -0.55
N ARG A 131 15.72 2.13 -1.17
CA ARG A 131 15.42 2.45 -2.57
C ARG A 131 15.68 1.25 -3.47
N ALA A 132 16.83 0.60 -3.30
CA ALA A 132 17.19 -0.56 -4.10
C ALA A 132 16.17 -1.70 -3.93
N LYS A 133 15.70 -1.93 -2.70
CA LYS A 133 14.70 -2.97 -2.43
C LYS A 133 13.34 -2.63 -3.01
N LEU A 134 12.95 -1.36 -2.99
CA LEU A 134 11.69 -0.92 -3.59
C LEU A 134 11.70 -1.11 -5.11
N LEU A 135 12.85 -0.89 -5.73
CA LEU A 135 13.01 -1.00 -7.18
C LEU A 135 13.35 -2.42 -7.66
N SER A 136 13.62 -3.34 -6.75
CA SER A 136 13.97 -4.72 -7.13
C SER A 136 12.76 -5.48 -7.65
N SER A 137 13.04 -6.45 -8.51
CA SER A 137 12.00 -7.32 -9.06
C SER A 137 11.67 -8.44 -8.10
#